data_5f3699406f2ebd52ea2f8530d098c5bf
#
_entry.id   5f3699406f2ebd52ea2f8530d098c5bf
#
_cell.length_a   1.000
_cell.length_b   1.000
_cell.length_c   1.000
_cell.angle_alpha   90.00
_cell.angle_beta   90.00
_cell.angle_gamma   90.00
#
_symmetry.space_group_name_H-M   'P 1'
#
loop_
_entity.id
_entity.type
_entity.pdbx_description
1 polymer ?
#
loop_
_entity_poly.entity_id
_entity_poly.type
_entity_poly.pdbx_seq_one_letter_code
_entity_poly.pdbx_strand_id
1 'polypeptide(L)'
;MAGGKETPRQKMVGLMYLVLTALLALQVSNTILDKFVFIDESLQYSVEVTRANTTKSIEGGRAAVEKANNAPKDVAILKKAEDVKKKTEEIYSYITKVREDLIKMTGGKDEKGAYVGAKNDNEVMLLMLGDVSKGVPGEAKKMKEMLNNYTKSIAAMDTSLKDLGEPIALDAKDMAMYKKDPEQSGKDFGLITFDQTPTVAALAILSDIEAKVARVETKAVDKLISQIGGVVIKFDKILAMASAESQTVAAGTKYKAKMFISASSTQIKPTMRVSQGSVNVKGDVGEVEFTAPPATDYNDQGLAKRKWQGSITIKKADGQDTTFKFDQEYFIAKPVIKVQSGNVSALYLNC
;
A
#
# COMPACT_ATOMS: atom_id res chain seq x y z
N MET A 1 38.71 -39.52 20.66
CA MET A 1 38.19 -38.19 20.33
C MET A 1 38.27 -37.34 21.58
N ALA A 2 39.26 -36.45 21.66
CA ALA A 2 39.50 -35.63 22.84
C ALA A 2 38.56 -34.40 22.76
N GLY A 3 37.46 -34.48 23.48
CA GLY A 3 36.58 -33.32 23.74
C GLY A 3 37.27 -32.45 24.79
N GLY A 4 38.11 -31.50 24.33
CA GLY A 4 38.70 -30.48 25.19
C GLY A 4 37.60 -29.65 25.82
N LYS A 5 37.54 -29.61 27.17
CA LYS A 5 36.63 -28.71 27.90
C LYS A 5 36.94 -27.28 27.47
N GLU A 6 35.94 -26.60 26.85
CA GLU A 6 36.05 -25.19 26.50
C GLU A 6 36.42 -24.35 27.70
N THR A 7 37.41 -23.48 27.52
CA THR A 7 37.82 -22.54 28.57
C THR A 7 36.68 -21.56 28.87
N PRO A 8 36.58 -21.02 30.11
CA PRO A 8 35.58 -20.02 30.46
C PRO A 8 35.56 -18.82 29.48
N ARG A 9 36.74 -18.43 28.96
CA ARG A 9 36.90 -17.36 27.96
C ARG A 9 36.27 -17.75 26.62
N GLN A 10 36.46 -18.99 26.14
CA GLN A 10 35.83 -19.47 24.89
C GLN A 10 34.30 -19.54 25.02
N LYS A 11 33.78 -19.96 26.17
CA LYS A 11 32.34 -19.96 26.44
C LYS A 11 31.76 -18.56 26.44
N MET A 12 32.45 -17.58 27.06
CA MET A 12 31.99 -16.19 27.04
C MET A 12 32.01 -15.57 25.62
N VAL A 13 33.07 -15.83 24.84
CA VAL A 13 33.18 -15.38 23.47
C VAL A 13 32.10 -16.04 22.59
N GLY A 14 31.86 -17.36 22.76
CA GLY A 14 30.79 -18.07 22.04
C GLY A 14 29.40 -17.54 22.38
N LEU A 15 29.15 -17.25 23.66
CA LEU A 15 27.87 -16.67 24.10
C LEU A 15 27.69 -15.25 23.58
N MET A 16 28.74 -14.42 23.58
CA MET A 16 28.72 -13.09 23.01
C MET A 16 28.48 -13.11 21.49
N TYR A 17 29.10 -14.07 20.77
CA TYR A 17 28.90 -14.26 19.33
C TYR A 17 27.47 -14.72 19.03
N LEU A 18 26.92 -15.62 19.86
CA LEU A 18 25.51 -16.09 19.73
C LEU A 18 24.53 -14.97 19.97
N VAL A 19 24.76 -14.15 21.01
CA VAL A 19 23.92 -12.96 21.27
C VAL A 19 24.03 -11.95 20.13
N LEU A 20 25.25 -11.69 19.62
CA LEU A 20 25.45 -10.75 18.51
C LEU A 20 24.77 -11.24 17.22
N THR A 21 24.92 -12.53 16.88
CA THR A 21 24.26 -13.11 15.70
C THR A 21 22.74 -13.16 15.84
N ALA A 22 22.22 -13.41 17.05
CA ALA A 22 20.79 -13.33 17.34
C ALA A 22 20.27 -11.91 17.17
N LEU A 23 20.98 -10.89 17.68
CA LEU A 23 20.62 -9.47 17.47
C LEU A 23 20.67 -9.06 15.99
N LEU A 24 21.67 -9.54 15.24
CA LEU A 24 21.76 -9.28 13.80
C LEU A 24 20.61 -9.97 13.02
N ALA A 25 20.23 -11.17 13.42
CA ALA A 25 19.12 -11.91 12.80
C ALA A 25 17.75 -11.26 13.07
N LEU A 26 17.61 -10.55 14.20
CA LEU A 26 16.39 -9.82 14.55
C LEU A 26 16.29 -8.43 13.88
N GLN A 27 17.36 -7.92 13.27
CA GLN A 27 17.32 -6.64 12.58
C GLN A 27 16.57 -6.75 11.25
N VAL A 28 15.45 -6.01 11.14
CA VAL A 28 14.75 -5.85 9.86
C VAL A 28 15.70 -5.19 8.85
N SER A 29 15.88 -5.82 7.69
CA SER A 29 16.73 -5.30 6.62
C SER A 29 16.20 -3.94 6.14
N ASN A 30 17.09 -2.96 5.90
CA ASN A 30 16.72 -1.66 5.31
C ASN A 30 15.94 -1.84 4.01
N THR A 31 16.30 -2.84 3.20
CA THR A 31 15.61 -3.16 1.95
C THR A 31 14.14 -3.52 2.17
N ILE A 32 13.79 -4.20 3.28
CA ILE A 32 12.40 -4.51 3.61
C ILE A 32 11.66 -3.25 4.02
N LEU A 33 12.30 -2.37 4.80
CA LEU A 33 11.72 -1.09 5.19
C LEU A 33 11.43 -0.19 4.00
N ASP A 34 12.36 -0.12 3.03
CA ASP A 34 12.15 0.61 1.77
C ASP A 34 10.93 0.06 0.98
N LYS A 35 10.66 -1.26 1.07
CA LYS A 35 9.47 -1.84 0.45
C LYS A 35 8.19 -1.40 1.15
N PHE A 36 8.19 -1.26 2.48
CA PHE A 36 7.02 -0.72 3.18
C PHE A 36 6.76 0.74 2.83
N VAL A 37 7.80 1.57 2.70
CA VAL A 37 7.65 2.96 2.22
C VAL A 37 7.02 2.98 0.83
N PHE A 38 7.51 2.14 -0.08
CA PHE A 38 6.94 2.03 -1.43
C PHE A 38 5.47 1.58 -1.41
N ILE A 39 5.12 0.60 -0.56
CA ILE A 39 3.73 0.13 -0.41
C ILE A 39 2.86 1.26 0.13
N ASP A 40 3.33 2.00 1.14
CA ASP A 40 2.64 3.14 1.72
C ASP A 40 2.32 4.20 0.67
N GLU A 41 3.32 4.66 -0.09
CA GLU A 41 3.14 5.65 -1.17
C GLU A 41 2.19 5.16 -2.27
N SER A 42 2.31 3.89 -2.66
CA SER A 42 1.43 3.29 -3.68
C SER A 42 -0.03 3.23 -3.21
N LEU A 43 -0.26 2.86 -1.95
CA LEU A 43 -1.59 2.82 -1.38
C LEU A 43 -2.19 4.22 -1.22
N GLN A 44 -1.41 5.21 -0.73
CA GLN A 44 -1.84 6.60 -0.62
C GLN A 44 -2.28 7.15 -1.98
N TYR A 45 -1.47 6.95 -3.02
CA TYR A 45 -1.82 7.35 -4.37
C TYR A 45 -3.12 6.68 -4.86
N SER A 46 -3.28 5.38 -4.61
CA SER A 46 -4.50 4.64 -4.96
C SER A 46 -5.74 5.19 -4.24
N VAL A 47 -5.59 5.54 -2.96
CA VAL A 47 -6.66 6.16 -2.16
C VAL A 47 -7.04 7.52 -2.73
N GLU A 48 -6.06 8.38 -3.04
CA GLU A 48 -6.30 9.71 -3.61
C GLU A 48 -7.08 9.63 -4.92
N VAL A 49 -6.65 8.75 -5.83
CA VAL A 49 -7.33 8.49 -7.09
C VAL A 49 -8.76 8.00 -6.87
N THR A 50 -8.95 7.07 -5.95
CA THR A 50 -10.27 6.51 -5.63
C THR A 50 -11.20 7.60 -5.08
N ARG A 51 -10.74 8.43 -4.16
CA ARG A 51 -11.47 9.57 -3.59
C ARG A 51 -11.87 10.59 -4.67
N ALA A 52 -10.94 10.91 -5.59
CA ALA A 52 -11.24 11.81 -6.70
C ALA A 52 -12.33 11.25 -7.61
N ASN A 53 -12.33 9.94 -7.87
CA ASN A 53 -13.34 9.27 -8.66
C ASN A 53 -14.70 9.27 -7.94
N THR A 54 -14.72 8.95 -6.65
CA THR A 54 -15.96 9.00 -5.83
C THR A 54 -16.56 10.41 -5.81
N THR A 55 -15.72 11.44 -5.72
CA THR A 55 -16.19 12.84 -5.80
C THR A 55 -16.89 13.12 -7.13
N LYS A 56 -16.31 12.67 -8.25
CA LYS A 56 -16.91 12.81 -9.57
C LYS A 56 -18.21 12.02 -9.73
N SER A 57 -18.27 10.82 -9.11
CA SER A 57 -19.52 10.05 -9.07
C SER A 57 -20.66 10.84 -8.41
N ILE A 58 -20.38 11.51 -7.30
CA ILE A 58 -21.35 12.37 -6.61
C ILE A 58 -21.72 13.58 -7.46
N GLU A 59 -20.76 14.26 -8.10
CA GLU A 59 -21.01 15.39 -9.00
C GLU A 59 -21.92 15.00 -10.17
N GLY A 60 -21.65 13.83 -10.75
CA GLY A 60 -22.50 13.30 -11.79
C GLY A 60 -23.89 12.91 -11.30
N GLY A 61 -24.00 12.37 -10.11
CA GLY A 61 -25.29 12.15 -9.45
C GLY A 61 -26.06 13.43 -9.27
N ARG A 62 -25.40 14.53 -8.87
CA ARG A 62 -26.00 15.86 -8.76
C ARG A 62 -26.56 16.38 -10.11
N ALA A 63 -25.74 16.25 -11.17
CA ALA A 63 -26.19 16.63 -12.52
C ALA A 63 -27.38 15.78 -13.01
N ALA A 64 -27.44 14.49 -12.60
CA ALA A 64 -28.59 13.64 -12.94
C ALA A 64 -29.84 14.02 -12.18
N VAL A 65 -29.74 14.39 -10.90
CA VAL A 65 -30.86 14.90 -10.10
C VAL A 65 -31.40 16.19 -10.70
N GLU A 66 -30.55 17.13 -11.11
CA GLU A 66 -30.94 18.35 -11.79
C GLU A 66 -31.71 18.07 -13.11
N LYS A 67 -31.20 17.13 -13.93
CA LYS A 67 -31.88 16.69 -15.17
C LYS A 67 -33.22 16.02 -14.90
N ALA A 68 -33.39 15.37 -13.76
CA ALA A 68 -34.65 14.77 -13.31
C ALA A 68 -35.58 15.78 -12.59
N ASN A 69 -35.39 17.10 -12.81
CA ASN A 69 -36.14 18.16 -12.17
C ASN A 69 -36.18 18.09 -10.64
N ASN A 70 -35.07 17.67 -10.03
CA ASN A 70 -34.93 17.55 -8.57
C ASN A 70 -36.04 16.72 -7.92
N ALA A 71 -36.34 15.55 -8.50
CA ALA A 71 -37.33 14.64 -7.94
C ALA A 71 -37.00 14.34 -6.47
N PRO A 72 -37.95 14.46 -5.52
CA PRO A 72 -37.67 14.34 -4.08
C PRO A 72 -36.97 13.04 -3.67
N LYS A 73 -37.27 11.94 -4.36
CA LYS A 73 -36.62 10.63 -4.16
C LYS A 73 -35.14 10.69 -4.52
N ASP A 74 -34.80 11.28 -5.67
CA ASP A 74 -33.41 11.34 -6.18
C ASP A 74 -32.57 12.29 -5.34
N VAL A 75 -33.16 13.44 -4.91
CA VAL A 75 -32.52 14.36 -3.96
C VAL A 75 -32.20 13.65 -2.63
N ALA A 76 -33.12 12.82 -2.11
CA ALA A 76 -32.89 12.08 -0.87
C ALA A 76 -31.75 11.04 -1.01
N ILE A 77 -31.64 10.39 -2.18
CA ILE A 77 -30.56 9.44 -2.47
C ILE A 77 -29.22 10.17 -2.60
N LEU A 78 -29.17 11.28 -3.32
CA LEU A 78 -27.97 12.11 -3.45
C LEU A 78 -27.47 12.58 -2.09
N LYS A 79 -28.37 13.03 -1.21
CA LYS A 79 -28.03 13.42 0.17
C LYS A 79 -27.40 12.27 0.94
N LYS A 80 -27.92 11.03 0.83
CA LYS A 80 -27.30 9.86 1.45
C LYS A 80 -25.86 9.63 0.92
N ALA A 81 -25.62 9.81 -0.39
CA ALA A 81 -24.28 9.70 -0.96
C ALA A 81 -23.32 10.77 -0.43
N GLU A 82 -23.78 12.00 -0.28
CA GLU A 82 -23.02 13.10 0.34
C GLU A 82 -22.74 12.82 1.84
N ASP A 83 -23.71 12.25 2.57
CA ASP A 83 -23.54 11.84 3.97
C ASP A 83 -22.53 10.69 4.11
N VAL A 84 -22.49 9.74 3.18
CA VAL A 84 -21.44 8.71 3.09
C VAL A 84 -20.08 9.39 3.00
N LYS A 85 -19.90 10.30 2.04
CA LYS A 85 -18.64 11.04 1.86
C LYS A 85 -18.22 11.79 3.12
N LYS A 86 -19.15 12.49 3.76
CA LYS A 86 -18.87 13.25 5.00
C LYS A 86 -18.36 12.32 6.11
N LYS A 87 -19.03 11.19 6.35
CA LYS A 87 -18.60 10.22 7.36
C LYS A 87 -17.24 9.60 7.04
N THR A 88 -16.96 9.37 5.76
CA THR A 88 -15.66 8.88 5.32
C THR A 88 -14.55 9.90 5.56
N GLU A 89 -14.83 11.19 5.34
CA GLU A 89 -13.86 12.27 5.58
C GLU A 89 -13.47 12.38 7.08
N GLU A 90 -14.40 12.10 7.99
CA GLU A 90 -14.11 12.03 9.42
C GLU A 90 -13.09 10.92 9.75
N ILE A 91 -13.21 9.75 9.08
CA ILE A 91 -12.26 8.64 9.24
C ILE A 91 -10.90 9.01 8.66
N TYR A 92 -10.85 9.58 7.45
CA TYR A 92 -9.59 10.00 6.84
C TYR A 92 -8.87 11.05 7.69
N SER A 93 -9.58 12.05 8.19
CA SER A 93 -9.00 13.08 9.05
C SER A 93 -8.40 12.47 10.32
N TYR A 94 -9.08 11.47 10.89
CA TYR A 94 -8.58 10.78 12.06
C TYR A 94 -7.31 9.95 11.73
N ILE A 95 -7.30 9.17 10.64
CA ILE A 95 -6.15 8.36 10.25
C ILE A 95 -4.96 9.27 9.89
N THR A 96 -5.20 10.36 9.17
CA THR A 96 -4.17 11.36 8.85
C THR A 96 -3.53 11.92 10.11
N LYS A 97 -4.34 12.27 11.12
CA LYS A 97 -3.82 12.74 12.41
C LYS A 97 -2.95 11.69 13.09
N VAL A 98 -3.40 10.44 13.18
CA VAL A 98 -2.62 9.34 13.79
C VAL A 98 -1.30 9.15 13.03
N ARG A 99 -1.31 9.23 11.70
CA ARG A 99 -0.13 9.17 10.84
C ARG A 99 0.86 10.29 11.14
N GLU A 100 0.38 11.53 11.23
CA GLU A 100 1.20 12.71 11.53
C GLU A 100 1.81 12.62 12.92
N ASP A 101 1.02 12.22 13.93
CA ASP A 101 1.48 12.03 15.28
C ASP A 101 2.58 10.95 15.35
N LEU A 102 2.40 9.83 14.64
CA LEU A 102 3.39 8.77 14.55
C LEU A 102 4.70 9.25 13.91
N ILE A 103 4.62 9.94 12.77
CA ILE A 103 5.79 10.49 12.06
C ILE A 103 6.54 11.47 12.98
N LYS A 104 5.81 12.33 13.68
CA LYS A 104 6.39 13.31 14.61
C LYS A 104 7.09 12.64 15.79
N MET A 105 6.46 11.64 16.41
CA MET A 105 7.03 10.90 17.55
C MET A 105 8.29 10.14 17.18
N THR A 106 8.40 9.68 15.93
CA THR A 106 9.55 8.91 15.43
C THR A 106 10.65 9.78 14.82
N GLY A 107 10.61 11.10 14.99
CA GLY A 107 11.67 12.03 14.57
C GLY A 107 11.48 12.66 13.19
N GLY A 108 10.35 12.44 12.53
CA GLY A 108 10.01 13.09 11.26
C GLY A 108 10.72 12.50 10.05
N LYS A 109 10.90 13.35 9.03
CA LYS A 109 11.67 13.04 7.83
C LYS A 109 12.95 13.86 7.80
N ASP A 110 14.02 13.28 7.27
CA ASP A 110 15.30 13.96 7.05
C ASP A 110 15.24 14.90 5.83
N GLU A 111 16.35 15.62 5.56
CA GLU A 111 16.48 16.52 4.40
C GLU A 111 16.29 15.83 3.03
N LYS A 112 16.43 14.51 2.98
CA LYS A 112 16.23 13.68 1.79
C LYS A 112 14.83 13.10 1.69
N GLY A 113 13.96 13.38 2.68
CA GLY A 113 12.60 12.87 2.74
C GLY A 113 12.46 11.46 3.33
N ALA A 114 13.55 10.85 3.82
CA ALA A 114 13.51 9.53 4.45
C ALA A 114 13.05 9.63 5.91
N TYR A 115 12.30 8.62 6.37
CA TYR A 115 11.84 8.57 7.76
C TYR A 115 13.00 8.29 8.72
N VAL A 116 13.28 9.22 9.64
CA VAL A 116 14.38 9.12 10.62
C VAL A 116 14.21 7.89 11.50
N GLY A 117 13.02 7.66 12.03
CA GLY A 117 12.68 6.53 12.88
C GLY A 117 12.07 5.33 12.14
N ALA A 118 12.43 5.06 10.87
CA ALA A 118 11.83 4.01 10.05
C ALA A 118 11.71 2.64 10.73
N LYS A 119 12.67 2.28 11.57
CA LYS A 119 12.75 0.99 12.29
C LYS A 119 12.09 1.00 13.67
N ASN A 120 11.71 2.17 14.14
CA ASN A 120 11.23 2.33 15.50
C ASN A 120 9.86 1.66 15.64
N ASP A 121 9.76 0.75 16.60
CA ASP A 121 8.53 0.04 16.97
C ASP A 121 7.99 0.50 18.34
N ASN A 122 8.85 1.04 19.21
CA ASN A 122 8.46 1.45 20.55
C ASN A 122 7.42 2.60 20.52
N GLU A 123 7.65 3.63 19.71
CA GLU A 123 6.71 4.74 19.55
C GLU A 123 5.42 4.30 18.86
N VAL A 124 5.50 3.34 17.93
CA VAL A 124 4.32 2.71 17.34
C VAL A 124 3.50 2.01 18.42
N MET A 125 4.14 1.19 19.24
CA MET A 125 3.47 0.50 20.36
C MET A 125 2.89 1.51 21.35
N LEU A 126 3.65 2.54 21.72
CA LEU A 126 3.21 3.56 22.66
C LEU A 126 1.98 4.34 22.15
N LEU A 127 1.97 4.75 20.88
CA LEU A 127 0.85 5.49 20.29
C LEU A 127 -0.36 4.57 20.06
N MET A 128 -0.13 3.39 19.47
CA MET A 128 -1.23 2.54 19.03
C MET A 128 -1.77 1.63 20.12
N LEU A 129 -0.94 1.06 20.96
CA LEU A 129 -1.35 0.16 22.05
C LEU A 129 -1.51 0.88 23.38
N GLY A 130 -0.84 2.03 23.54
CA GLY A 130 -0.87 2.83 24.76
C GLY A 130 0.15 2.39 25.81
N ASP A 131 0.08 3.01 26.97
CA ASP A 131 0.91 2.68 28.14
C ASP A 131 0.06 2.05 29.23
N VAL A 132 0.06 0.73 29.27
CA VAL A 132 -0.72 -0.03 30.26
C VAL A 132 -0.29 0.31 31.68
N SER A 133 0.99 0.64 31.90
CA SER A 133 1.53 0.97 33.23
C SER A 133 0.99 2.31 33.76
N LYS A 134 0.64 3.21 32.85
CA LYS A 134 0.07 4.53 33.17
C LYS A 134 -1.44 4.61 32.94
N GLY A 135 -2.07 3.52 32.51
CA GLY A 135 -3.50 3.50 32.21
C GLY A 135 -3.89 4.38 30.99
N VAL A 136 -2.94 4.67 30.08
CA VAL A 136 -3.18 5.46 28.89
C VAL A 136 -3.61 4.52 27.75
N PRO A 137 -4.86 4.63 27.24
CA PRO A 137 -5.30 3.79 26.14
C PRO A 137 -4.60 4.19 24.83
N GLY A 138 -4.28 3.20 24.00
CA GLY A 138 -3.74 3.45 22.65
C GLY A 138 -4.81 3.80 21.62
N GLU A 139 -4.38 4.40 20.52
CA GLU A 139 -5.26 4.81 19.42
C GLU A 139 -5.87 3.62 18.66
N ALA A 140 -5.26 2.42 18.69
CA ALA A 140 -5.76 1.25 17.97
C ALA A 140 -7.16 0.82 18.42
N LYS A 141 -7.47 0.91 19.72
CA LYS A 141 -8.81 0.59 20.24
C LYS A 141 -9.86 1.55 19.69
N LYS A 142 -9.59 2.84 19.76
CA LYS A 142 -10.45 3.88 19.21
C LYS A 142 -10.61 3.76 17.70
N MET A 143 -9.52 3.49 16.99
CA MET A 143 -9.52 3.25 15.54
C MET A 143 -10.44 2.08 15.18
N LYS A 144 -10.32 0.95 15.88
CA LYS A 144 -11.19 -0.21 15.67
C LYS A 144 -12.68 0.16 15.86
N GLU A 145 -13.00 0.85 16.94
CA GLU A 145 -14.38 1.28 17.22
C GLU A 145 -14.90 2.21 16.11
N MET A 146 -14.11 3.21 15.71
CA MET A 146 -14.46 4.14 14.64
C MET A 146 -14.68 3.43 13.30
N LEU A 147 -13.77 2.58 12.88
CA LEU A 147 -13.84 1.85 11.61
C LEU A 147 -15.07 0.92 11.55
N ASN A 148 -15.31 0.17 12.62
CA ASN A 148 -16.42 -0.78 12.65
C ASN A 148 -17.79 -0.08 12.85
N ASN A 149 -17.83 1.05 13.54
CA ASN A 149 -19.02 1.89 13.61
C ASN A 149 -19.29 2.60 12.27
N TYR A 150 -18.25 3.00 11.54
CA TYR A 150 -18.37 3.55 10.19
C TYR A 150 -19.09 2.56 9.27
N THR A 151 -18.59 1.32 9.11
CA THR A 151 -19.21 0.33 8.23
C THR A 151 -20.66 0.03 8.62
N LYS A 152 -20.94 -0.14 9.93
CA LYS A 152 -22.30 -0.32 10.45
C LYS A 152 -23.21 0.88 10.10
N SER A 153 -22.69 2.11 10.26
CA SER A 153 -23.45 3.32 9.96
C SER A 153 -23.76 3.48 8.48
N ILE A 154 -22.82 3.09 7.59
CA ILE A 154 -23.03 3.05 6.14
C ILE A 154 -24.09 2.02 5.78
N ALA A 155 -23.98 0.80 6.29
CA ALA A 155 -24.96 -0.28 6.05
C ALA A 155 -26.39 0.05 6.52
N ALA A 156 -26.52 0.89 7.55
CA ALA A 156 -27.79 1.33 8.09
C ALA A 156 -28.48 2.44 7.28
N MET A 157 -27.75 3.16 6.39
CA MET A 157 -28.30 4.27 5.62
C MET A 157 -29.29 3.85 4.56
N ASP A 158 -29.08 2.65 3.96
CA ASP A 158 -29.93 2.15 2.89
C ASP A 158 -29.93 0.63 2.84
N THR A 159 -31.04 0.03 2.40
CA THR A 159 -31.17 -1.43 2.29
C THR A 159 -30.21 -2.03 1.28
N SER A 160 -29.82 -1.27 0.24
CA SER A 160 -28.85 -1.69 -0.78
C SER A 160 -27.40 -1.75 -0.26
N LEU A 161 -27.12 -1.17 0.91
CA LEU A 161 -25.79 -1.06 1.50
C LEU A 161 -25.53 -2.10 2.61
N LYS A 162 -26.47 -2.97 2.90
CA LYS A 162 -26.38 -3.95 4.02
C LYS A 162 -25.13 -4.82 3.97
N ASP A 163 -24.67 -5.19 2.77
CA ASP A 163 -23.46 -5.99 2.56
C ASP A 163 -22.15 -5.24 2.85
N LEU A 164 -22.20 -3.92 3.06
CA LEU A 164 -21.05 -3.11 3.42
C LEU A 164 -20.84 -2.96 4.93
N GLY A 165 -21.66 -3.61 5.73
CA GLY A 165 -21.60 -3.56 7.19
C GLY A 165 -20.53 -4.45 7.83
N GLU A 166 -19.74 -5.17 7.04
CA GLU A 166 -18.66 -6.01 7.56
C GLU A 166 -17.58 -5.17 8.23
N PRO A 167 -17.05 -5.62 9.39
CA PRO A 167 -16.04 -4.88 10.10
C PRO A 167 -14.72 -4.80 9.32
N ILE A 168 -14.09 -3.61 9.27
CA ILE A 168 -12.77 -3.40 8.67
C ILE A 168 -11.66 -3.84 9.63
N ALA A 169 -11.83 -3.57 10.93
CA ALA A 169 -10.86 -3.88 11.96
C ALA A 169 -11.28 -5.14 12.73
N LEU A 170 -10.56 -6.23 12.50
CA LEU A 170 -10.85 -7.56 13.05
C LEU A 170 -9.84 -7.94 14.13
N ASP A 171 -10.30 -8.66 15.16
CA ASP A 171 -9.40 -9.36 16.08
C ASP A 171 -8.85 -10.63 15.42
N ALA A 172 -7.75 -11.13 15.93
CA ALA A 172 -7.11 -12.33 15.38
C ALA A 172 -8.05 -13.54 15.33
N LYS A 173 -8.92 -13.72 16.34
CA LYS A 173 -9.93 -14.78 16.38
C LYS A 173 -10.93 -14.77 15.23
N ASP A 174 -11.17 -13.58 14.64
CA ASP A 174 -12.11 -13.36 13.54
C ASP A 174 -11.42 -13.43 12.17
N MET A 175 -10.08 -13.48 12.13
CA MET A 175 -9.28 -13.62 10.92
C MET A 175 -9.04 -15.10 10.60
N ALA A 176 -9.34 -15.51 9.36
CA ALA A 176 -9.23 -16.91 8.94
C ALA A 176 -7.82 -17.49 9.15
N MET A 177 -6.78 -16.67 8.95
CA MET A 177 -5.38 -17.09 9.07
C MET A 177 -4.91 -17.30 10.53
N TYR A 178 -5.48 -16.59 11.50
CA TYR A 178 -5.07 -16.65 12.91
C TYR A 178 -6.05 -17.38 13.82
N LYS A 179 -7.25 -17.67 13.34
CA LYS A 179 -8.31 -18.32 14.13
C LYS A 179 -7.89 -19.64 14.78
N LYS A 180 -7.00 -20.38 14.12
CA LYS A 180 -6.53 -21.70 14.59
C LYS A 180 -5.13 -21.64 15.20
N ASP A 181 -4.50 -20.48 15.28
CA ASP A 181 -3.18 -20.29 15.85
C ASP A 181 -3.31 -20.00 17.35
N PRO A 182 -2.85 -20.91 18.24
CA PRO A 182 -2.97 -20.73 19.70
C PRO A 182 -2.25 -19.50 20.25
N GLU A 183 -1.17 -19.05 19.59
CA GLU A 183 -0.35 -17.91 20.03
C GLU A 183 -0.95 -16.58 19.57
N GLN A 184 -1.62 -16.57 18.43
CA GLN A 184 -2.13 -15.33 17.82
C GLN A 184 -3.62 -15.10 18.08
N SER A 185 -4.43 -16.18 18.18
CA SER A 185 -5.90 -16.08 18.25
C SER A 185 -6.45 -15.24 19.41
N GLY A 186 -5.67 -15.08 20.50
CA GLY A 186 -6.03 -14.24 21.64
C GLY A 186 -5.77 -12.75 21.47
N LYS A 187 -5.05 -12.34 20.40
CA LYS A 187 -4.69 -10.93 20.18
C LYS A 187 -5.87 -10.15 19.64
N ASP A 188 -6.07 -8.95 20.19
CA ASP A 188 -7.02 -7.98 19.64
C ASP A 188 -6.47 -7.30 18.38
N PHE A 189 -7.29 -6.44 17.75
CA PHE A 189 -6.89 -5.69 16.55
C PHE A 189 -5.60 -4.89 16.75
N GLY A 190 -5.44 -4.24 17.89
CA GLY A 190 -4.25 -3.44 18.17
C GLY A 190 -2.99 -4.29 18.22
N LEU A 191 -3.02 -5.34 19.00
CA LEU A 191 -1.89 -6.26 19.17
C LEU A 191 -1.53 -7.00 17.88
N ILE A 192 -2.53 -7.54 17.14
CA ILE A 192 -2.21 -8.26 15.90
C ILE A 192 -1.68 -7.36 14.80
N THR A 193 -1.99 -6.06 14.87
CA THR A 193 -1.68 -5.10 13.80
C THR A 193 -0.41 -4.29 14.09
N PHE A 194 -0.18 -3.89 15.35
CA PHE A 194 0.84 -2.88 15.69
C PHE A 194 1.90 -3.36 16.69
N ASP A 195 1.75 -4.55 17.29
CA ASP A 195 2.75 -5.08 18.20
C ASP A 195 4.07 -5.34 17.44
N GLN A 196 5.19 -4.81 17.98
CA GLN A 196 6.55 -4.92 17.40
C GLN A 196 6.63 -4.55 15.90
N THR A 197 5.79 -3.61 15.47
CA THR A 197 5.69 -3.19 14.07
C THR A 197 6.55 -1.96 13.83
N PRO A 198 7.54 -1.99 12.90
CA PRO A 198 8.34 -0.83 12.53
C PRO A 198 7.47 0.33 12.02
N THR A 199 7.88 1.57 12.26
CA THR A 199 7.15 2.79 11.87
C THR A 199 6.67 2.76 10.42
N VAL A 200 7.56 2.45 9.46
CA VAL A 200 7.18 2.45 8.04
C VAL A 200 6.18 1.35 7.68
N ALA A 201 6.21 0.22 8.41
CA ALA A 201 5.20 -0.83 8.27
C ALA A 201 3.85 -0.38 8.85
N ALA A 202 3.86 0.30 10.01
CA ALA A 202 2.65 0.87 10.59
C ALA A 202 2.02 1.94 9.67
N LEU A 203 2.82 2.78 9.02
CA LEU A 203 2.35 3.74 8.02
C LEU A 203 1.69 3.05 6.81
N ALA A 204 2.30 1.98 6.30
CA ALA A 204 1.72 1.18 5.22
C ALA A 204 0.40 0.50 5.62
N ILE A 205 0.29 0.05 6.87
CA ILE A 205 -0.96 -0.51 7.43
C ILE A 205 -2.05 0.58 7.52
N LEU A 206 -1.70 1.80 7.95
CA LEU A 206 -2.66 2.92 7.97
C LEU A 206 -3.18 3.21 6.55
N SER A 207 -2.31 3.20 5.53
CA SER A 207 -2.73 3.36 4.13
C SER A 207 -3.59 2.19 3.62
N ASP A 208 -3.34 0.95 4.07
CA ASP A 208 -4.21 -0.18 3.75
C ASP A 208 -5.61 -0.02 4.37
N ILE A 209 -5.67 0.49 5.60
CA ILE A 209 -6.94 0.82 6.26
C ILE A 209 -7.67 1.92 5.49
N GLU A 210 -6.97 2.99 5.07
CA GLU A 210 -7.54 4.04 4.22
C GLU A 210 -8.06 3.49 2.89
N ALA A 211 -7.34 2.56 2.26
CA ALA A 211 -7.77 1.91 1.02
C ALA A 211 -9.03 1.04 1.23
N LYS A 212 -9.16 0.36 2.38
CA LYS A 212 -10.37 -0.38 2.74
C LYS A 212 -11.56 0.56 2.94
N VAL A 213 -11.36 1.69 3.61
CA VAL A 213 -12.37 2.74 3.81
C VAL A 213 -12.80 3.32 2.47
N ALA A 214 -11.85 3.68 1.59
CA ALA A 214 -12.12 4.17 0.23
C ALA A 214 -12.97 3.19 -0.59
N ARG A 215 -12.68 1.90 -0.46
CA ARG A 215 -13.46 0.84 -1.14
C ARG A 215 -14.91 0.78 -0.65
N VAL A 216 -15.13 0.91 0.65
CA VAL A 216 -16.49 0.97 1.22
C VAL A 216 -17.22 2.22 0.73
N GLU A 217 -16.57 3.38 0.78
CA GLU A 217 -17.11 4.65 0.26
C GLU A 217 -17.55 4.54 -1.18
N THR A 218 -16.63 4.11 -2.07
CA THR A 218 -16.90 3.99 -3.51
C THR A 218 -18.08 3.06 -3.78
N LYS A 219 -18.08 1.87 -3.16
CA LYS A 219 -19.19 0.92 -3.33
C LYS A 219 -20.52 1.48 -2.83
N ALA A 220 -20.51 2.20 -1.71
CA ALA A 220 -21.72 2.81 -1.16
C ALA A 220 -22.26 3.90 -2.08
N VAL A 221 -21.38 4.82 -2.53
CA VAL A 221 -21.75 5.90 -3.44
C VAL A 221 -22.25 5.35 -4.78
N ASP A 222 -21.54 4.39 -5.38
CA ASP A 222 -21.95 3.81 -6.67
C ASP A 222 -23.34 3.14 -6.58
N LYS A 223 -23.59 2.38 -5.49
CA LYS A 223 -24.91 1.77 -5.26
C LYS A 223 -26.03 2.79 -5.07
N LEU A 224 -25.76 3.90 -4.39
CA LEU A 224 -26.73 4.97 -4.20
C LEU A 224 -26.96 5.74 -5.50
N ILE A 225 -25.90 6.19 -6.17
CA ILE A 225 -26.01 6.96 -7.42
C ILE A 225 -26.69 6.15 -8.52
N SER A 226 -26.48 4.83 -8.59
CA SER A 226 -27.16 3.97 -9.57
C SER A 226 -28.69 3.93 -9.42
N GLN A 227 -29.22 4.37 -8.30
CA GLN A 227 -30.67 4.45 -8.05
C GLN A 227 -31.31 5.75 -8.56
N ILE A 228 -30.48 6.78 -8.88
CA ILE A 228 -30.95 8.09 -9.34
C ILE A 228 -31.40 8.01 -10.79
N GLY A 229 -32.62 8.44 -11.06
CA GLY A 229 -33.17 8.60 -12.43
C GLY A 229 -33.22 7.33 -13.27
N GLY A 230 -32.94 6.16 -12.75
CA GLY A 230 -32.84 4.92 -13.51
C GLY A 230 -31.75 4.94 -14.59
N VAL A 231 -30.89 5.96 -14.62
CA VAL A 231 -29.77 6.13 -15.57
C VAL A 231 -28.48 5.68 -14.89
N VAL A 232 -27.90 4.61 -15.38
CA VAL A 232 -26.55 4.21 -15.00
C VAL A 232 -25.59 5.28 -15.54
N ILE A 233 -25.14 6.20 -14.67
CA ILE A 233 -24.10 7.16 -15.03
C ILE A 233 -22.78 6.38 -14.98
N LYS A 234 -22.33 5.93 -16.15
CA LYS A 234 -20.99 5.35 -16.32
C LYS A 234 -19.99 6.51 -16.31
N PHE A 235 -19.22 6.63 -15.21
CA PHE A 235 -18.07 7.52 -15.19
C PHE A 235 -16.88 6.84 -15.84
N ASP A 236 -16.63 7.22 -17.10
CA ASP A 236 -15.44 6.81 -17.83
C ASP A 236 -14.25 7.71 -17.45
N LYS A 237 -13.73 7.59 -16.24
CA LYS A 237 -12.37 8.03 -15.99
C LYS A 237 -11.48 6.83 -15.74
N ILE A 238 -10.73 6.53 -16.78
CA ILE A 238 -9.76 5.44 -16.81
C ILE A 238 -8.42 6.06 -16.45
N LEU A 239 -7.80 5.58 -15.38
CA LEU A 239 -6.42 5.89 -15.02
C LEU A 239 -5.52 4.74 -15.45
N ALA A 240 -4.55 5.07 -16.29
CA ALA A 240 -3.50 4.15 -16.65
C ALA A 240 -2.42 4.19 -15.56
N MET A 241 -2.10 3.05 -15.00
CA MET A 241 -1.07 2.89 -13.96
C MET A 241 -0.07 1.80 -14.37
N ALA A 242 1.17 1.94 -13.88
CA ALA A 242 2.16 0.89 -13.98
C ALA A 242 2.71 0.55 -12.59
N SER A 243 2.89 -0.74 -12.33
CA SER A 243 3.55 -1.24 -11.13
C SER A 243 4.75 -2.07 -11.53
N ALA A 244 5.94 -1.64 -11.16
CA ALA A 244 7.18 -2.35 -11.43
C ALA A 244 7.39 -3.49 -10.41
N GLU A 245 7.92 -4.64 -10.86
CA GLU A 245 8.40 -5.69 -9.95
C GLU A 245 9.61 -5.21 -9.14
N SER A 246 10.44 -4.36 -9.72
CA SER A 246 11.53 -3.64 -9.06
C SER A 246 11.75 -2.29 -9.72
N GLN A 247 11.92 -1.24 -8.93
CA GLN A 247 12.29 0.09 -9.45
C GLN A 247 13.77 0.18 -9.82
N THR A 248 14.62 -0.71 -9.29
CA THR A 248 16.06 -0.73 -9.52
C THR A 248 16.44 -2.04 -10.20
N VAL A 249 17.11 -1.96 -11.33
CA VAL A 249 17.58 -3.09 -12.13
C VAL A 249 19.03 -2.90 -12.50
N ALA A 250 19.80 -3.99 -12.63
CA ALA A 250 21.17 -3.93 -13.16
C ALA A 250 21.15 -3.72 -14.67
N ALA A 251 22.16 -3.03 -15.19
CA ALA A 251 22.33 -2.86 -16.62
C ALA A 251 22.37 -4.24 -17.31
N GLY A 252 21.67 -4.39 -18.44
CA GLY A 252 21.59 -5.65 -19.19
C GLY A 252 20.60 -6.67 -18.62
N THR A 253 19.98 -6.42 -17.46
CA THR A 253 18.93 -7.30 -16.91
C THR A 253 17.55 -6.90 -17.39
N LYS A 254 16.58 -7.82 -17.25
CA LYS A 254 15.20 -7.58 -17.65
C LYS A 254 14.47 -6.72 -16.63
N TYR A 255 13.91 -5.61 -17.10
CA TYR A 255 12.93 -4.83 -16.34
C TYR A 255 11.53 -5.38 -16.61
N LYS A 256 10.75 -5.56 -15.54
CA LYS A 256 9.37 -6.04 -15.62
C LYS A 256 8.44 -5.12 -14.87
N ALA A 257 7.32 -4.79 -15.49
CA ALA A 257 6.26 -4.01 -14.90
C ALA A 257 4.89 -4.51 -15.37
N LYS A 258 3.87 -4.26 -14.57
CA LYS A 258 2.47 -4.50 -14.93
C LYS A 258 1.79 -3.16 -15.17
N MET A 259 1.14 -3.02 -16.31
CA MET A 259 0.26 -1.90 -16.63
C MET A 259 -1.18 -2.32 -16.39
N PHE A 260 -1.96 -1.47 -15.77
CA PHE A 260 -3.37 -1.74 -15.53
C PHE A 260 -4.22 -0.49 -15.61
N ILE A 261 -5.49 -0.71 -15.83
CA ILE A 261 -6.50 0.34 -15.86
C ILE A 261 -7.25 0.30 -14.54
N SER A 262 -7.32 1.43 -13.86
CA SER A 262 -8.11 1.58 -12.63
C SER A 262 -9.55 2.00 -12.97
N ALA A 263 -10.27 1.19 -13.73
CA ALA A 263 -11.72 1.27 -13.88
C ALA A 263 -12.21 -0.05 -14.52
N SER A 264 -13.06 -0.79 -13.86
CA SER A 264 -13.57 -2.04 -14.39
C SER A 264 -14.85 -1.84 -15.21
N SER A 265 -14.76 -2.12 -16.50
CA SER A 265 -15.89 -2.58 -17.29
C SER A 265 -15.45 -3.84 -18.01
N THR A 266 -16.11 -4.96 -17.78
CA THR A 266 -15.78 -6.28 -18.33
C THR A 266 -15.91 -6.38 -19.85
N GLN A 267 -16.24 -5.27 -20.54
CA GLN A 267 -16.45 -5.23 -22.00
C GLN A 267 -15.39 -4.44 -22.77
N ILE A 268 -14.39 -3.86 -22.11
CA ILE A 268 -13.39 -3.02 -22.77
C ILE A 268 -12.13 -3.83 -23.01
N LYS A 269 -11.70 -3.97 -24.28
CA LYS A 269 -10.40 -4.53 -24.66
C LYS A 269 -9.42 -3.37 -24.87
N PRO A 270 -8.50 -3.08 -23.93
CA PRO A 270 -7.53 -2.00 -24.09
C PRO A 270 -6.44 -2.40 -25.09
N THR A 271 -5.99 -1.43 -25.90
CA THR A 271 -4.75 -1.52 -26.66
C THR A 271 -3.66 -0.82 -25.88
N MET A 272 -2.59 -1.52 -25.55
CA MET A 272 -1.47 -0.99 -24.76
C MET A 272 -0.20 -0.92 -25.60
N ARG A 273 0.56 0.19 -25.46
CA ARG A 273 1.84 0.40 -26.12
C ARG A 273 2.86 0.96 -25.14
N VAL A 274 4.12 0.63 -25.35
CA VAL A 274 5.25 1.07 -24.54
C VAL A 274 6.34 1.65 -25.42
N SER A 275 7.11 2.60 -24.89
CA SER A 275 8.24 3.24 -25.61
C SER A 275 9.48 2.34 -25.69
N GLN A 276 9.58 1.34 -24.79
CA GLN A 276 10.72 0.43 -24.71
C GLN A 276 10.22 -1.01 -24.51
N GLY A 277 10.81 -1.97 -25.23
CA GLY A 277 10.50 -3.39 -25.13
C GLY A 277 9.16 -3.81 -25.72
N SER A 278 8.51 -4.75 -25.06
CA SER A 278 7.23 -5.32 -25.47
C SER A 278 6.21 -5.28 -24.34
N VAL A 279 4.93 -5.26 -24.71
CA VAL A 279 3.82 -5.41 -23.79
C VAL A 279 2.96 -6.60 -24.21
N ASN A 280 2.71 -7.51 -23.26
CA ASN A 280 1.80 -8.64 -23.45
C ASN A 280 0.50 -8.34 -22.68
N VAL A 281 -0.60 -8.17 -23.41
CA VAL A 281 -1.91 -7.77 -22.84
C VAL A 281 -2.72 -9.02 -22.50
N LYS A 282 -3.06 -9.18 -21.21
CA LYS A 282 -3.92 -10.24 -20.69
C LYS A 282 -5.13 -9.61 -20.02
N GLY A 283 -6.27 -9.58 -20.71
CA GLY A 283 -7.48 -8.91 -20.22
C GLY A 283 -7.28 -7.39 -20.13
N ASP A 284 -7.37 -6.84 -18.94
CA ASP A 284 -7.18 -5.43 -18.60
C ASP A 284 -5.76 -5.08 -18.10
N VAL A 285 -4.87 -6.09 -18.03
CA VAL A 285 -3.48 -5.94 -17.56
C VAL A 285 -2.49 -6.15 -18.71
N GLY A 286 -1.52 -5.24 -18.85
CA GLY A 286 -0.38 -5.35 -19.74
C GLY A 286 0.90 -5.66 -18.98
N GLU A 287 1.54 -6.79 -19.28
CA GLU A 287 2.85 -7.16 -18.73
C GLU A 287 3.95 -6.56 -19.64
N VAL A 288 4.74 -5.64 -19.11
CA VAL A 288 5.82 -4.94 -19.82
C VAL A 288 7.14 -5.60 -19.48
N GLU A 289 7.94 -5.92 -20.51
CA GLU A 289 9.27 -6.48 -20.35
C GLU A 289 10.25 -5.86 -21.36
N PHE A 290 11.41 -5.39 -20.87
CA PHE A 290 12.52 -4.95 -21.70
C PHE A 290 13.86 -5.12 -20.97
N THR A 291 14.95 -5.18 -21.72
CA THR A 291 16.30 -5.22 -21.17
C THR A 291 16.76 -3.80 -20.84
N ALA A 292 17.17 -3.57 -19.59
CA ALA A 292 17.67 -2.27 -19.17
C ALA A 292 18.95 -1.90 -19.96
N PRO A 293 18.99 -0.71 -20.60
CA PRO A 293 20.17 -0.28 -21.36
C PRO A 293 21.36 -0.03 -20.41
N PRO A 294 22.59 -0.06 -20.93
CA PRO A 294 23.75 0.37 -20.17
C PRO A 294 23.62 1.85 -19.82
N ALA A 295 24.12 2.24 -18.65
CA ALA A 295 24.15 3.63 -18.18
C ALA A 295 25.59 4.03 -17.85
N THR A 296 25.90 5.34 -18.00
CA THR A 296 27.20 5.93 -17.65
C THR A 296 27.05 7.05 -16.62
N ASP A 297 25.86 7.60 -16.45
CA ASP A 297 25.49 8.73 -15.63
C ASP A 297 24.91 8.28 -14.25
N TYR A 298 25.73 7.54 -13.52
CA TYR A 298 25.36 7.10 -12.18
C TYR A 298 25.56 8.22 -11.16
N ASN A 299 24.59 8.36 -10.25
CA ASN A 299 24.72 9.25 -9.09
C ASN A 299 25.66 8.66 -8.02
N ASP A 300 25.87 9.38 -6.92
CA ASP A 300 26.75 8.98 -5.80
C ASP A 300 26.30 7.64 -5.15
N GLN A 301 25.06 7.25 -5.34
CA GLN A 301 24.51 5.96 -4.86
C GLN A 301 24.68 4.83 -5.89
N GLY A 302 25.33 5.10 -7.02
CA GLY A 302 25.50 4.12 -8.10
C GLY A 302 24.23 3.83 -8.89
N LEU A 303 23.27 4.76 -8.93
CA LEU A 303 21.99 4.63 -9.62
C LEU A 303 21.90 5.64 -10.76
N ALA A 304 21.46 5.19 -11.94
CA ALA A 304 21.12 6.06 -13.06
C ALA A 304 19.60 6.06 -13.27
N LYS A 305 18.98 7.24 -13.22
CA LYS A 305 17.54 7.41 -13.38
C LYS A 305 17.14 7.34 -14.85
N ARG A 306 16.11 6.58 -15.16
CA ARG A 306 15.53 6.41 -16.52
C ARG A 306 14.02 6.48 -16.45
N LYS A 307 13.40 6.74 -17.60
CA LYS A 307 11.95 6.78 -17.77
C LYS A 307 11.55 5.98 -18.99
N TRP A 308 10.39 5.34 -18.92
CA TRP A 308 9.71 4.82 -20.09
C TRP A 308 8.27 5.34 -20.10
N GLN A 309 7.70 5.43 -21.29
CA GLN A 309 6.35 5.92 -21.51
C GLN A 309 5.43 4.76 -21.87
N GLY A 310 4.28 4.72 -21.21
CA GLY A 310 3.18 3.84 -21.55
C GLY A 310 1.99 4.60 -22.13
N SER A 311 1.24 3.97 -23.01
CA SER A 311 -0.05 4.44 -23.46
C SER A 311 -1.07 3.33 -23.48
N ILE A 312 -2.28 3.64 -23.01
CA ILE A 312 -3.43 2.73 -23.03
C ILE A 312 -4.54 3.41 -23.82
N THR A 313 -4.93 2.78 -24.92
CA THR A 313 -6.02 3.24 -25.78
C THR A 313 -7.23 2.34 -25.59
N ILE A 314 -8.37 2.93 -25.35
CA ILE A 314 -9.66 2.25 -25.22
C ILE A 314 -10.67 2.83 -26.19
N LYS A 315 -11.53 1.96 -26.72
CA LYS A 315 -12.71 2.35 -27.50
C LYS A 315 -13.86 2.62 -26.55
N LYS A 316 -14.41 3.82 -26.61
CA LYS A 316 -15.64 4.18 -25.89
C LYS A 316 -16.87 3.57 -26.57
N ALA A 317 -17.99 3.54 -25.84
CA ALA A 317 -19.27 3.08 -26.34
C ALA A 317 -19.80 3.92 -27.54
N ASP A 318 -19.32 5.16 -27.67
CA ASP A 318 -19.59 6.08 -28.79
C ASP A 318 -18.70 5.85 -30.03
N GLY A 319 -17.80 4.85 -29.96
CA GLY A 319 -16.88 4.50 -31.04
C GLY A 319 -15.60 5.35 -31.11
N GLN A 320 -15.43 6.35 -30.22
CA GLN A 320 -14.23 7.17 -30.17
C GLN A 320 -13.11 6.49 -29.36
N ASP A 321 -11.87 6.60 -29.86
CA ASP A 321 -10.68 6.12 -29.16
C ASP A 321 -10.20 7.18 -28.16
N THR A 322 -9.98 6.77 -26.91
CA THR A 322 -9.36 7.62 -25.90
C THR A 322 -8.04 7.02 -25.47
N THR A 323 -6.96 7.80 -25.55
CA THR A 323 -5.61 7.36 -25.21
C THR A 323 -5.13 8.07 -23.95
N PHE A 324 -4.71 7.29 -22.96
CA PHE A 324 -4.08 7.74 -21.72
C PHE A 324 -2.59 7.47 -21.81
N LYS A 325 -1.77 8.50 -21.56
CA LYS A 325 -0.32 8.41 -21.52
C LYS A 325 0.16 8.60 -20.09
N PHE A 326 1.22 7.89 -19.73
CA PHE A 326 1.87 8.05 -18.43
C PHE A 326 3.36 7.76 -18.55
N ASP A 327 4.14 8.33 -17.63
CA ASP A 327 5.58 8.12 -17.52
C ASP A 327 5.86 7.29 -16.27
N GLN A 328 6.72 6.26 -16.42
CA GLN A 328 7.17 5.45 -15.30
C GLN A 328 8.69 5.58 -15.16
N GLU A 329 9.12 5.96 -13.95
CA GLU A 329 10.54 6.06 -13.62
C GLU A 329 11.08 4.72 -13.09
N TYR A 330 12.35 4.45 -13.40
CA TYR A 330 13.10 3.32 -12.85
C TYR A 330 14.57 3.67 -12.74
N PHE A 331 15.31 2.89 -11.97
CA PHE A 331 16.73 3.10 -11.74
C PHE A 331 17.56 1.93 -12.26
N ILE A 332 18.69 2.24 -12.90
CA ILE A 332 19.68 1.27 -13.32
C ILE A 332 20.81 1.30 -12.31
N ALA A 333 21.05 0.18 -11.63
CA ALA A 333 22.16 0.03 -10.71
C ALA A 333 23.47 -0.20 -11.46
N LYS A 334 24.55 0.44 -10.99
CA LYS A 334 25.90 0.18 -11.47
C LYS A 334 26.28 -1.28 -11.17
N PRO A 335 26.72 -2.06 -12.16
CA PRO A 335 27.14 -3.42 -11.90
C PRO A 335 28.39 -3.40 -10.99
N VAL A 336 28.30 -4.07 -9.86
CA VAL A 336 29.41 -4.26 -8.91
C VAL A 336 29.71 -5.73 -8.84
N ILE A 337 30.92 -6.12 -9.26
CA ILE A 337 31.42 -7.49 -9.07
C ILE A 337 32.02 -7.55 -7.65
N LYS A 338 31.32 -8.18 -6.72
CA LYS A 338 31.91 -8.60 -5.43
C LYS A 338 32.52 -9.96 -5.60
N VAL A 339 33.83 -10.02 -5.66
CA VAL A 339 34.56 -11.29 -5.57
C VAL A 339 34.64 -11.64 -4.09
N GLN A 340 33.80 -12.54 -3.62
CA GLN A 340 33.97 -13.20 -2.32
C GLN A 340 34.80 -14.46 -2.53
N SER A 341 36.02 -14.48 -2.04
CA SER A 341 36.76 -15.71 -1.95
C SER A 341 36.10 -16.62 -0.91
N GLY A 342 35.38 -17.64 -1.37
CA GLY A 342 34.68 -18.61 -0.52
C GLY A 342 35.60 -19.61 0.20
N ASN A 343 36.93 -19.57 0.00
CA ASN A 343 37.91 -20.37 0.71
C ASN A 343 39.21 -19.60 0.87
N VAL A 344 39.57 -19.27 2.09
CA VAL A 344 40.94 -18.96 2.45
C VAL A 344 41.69 -20.28 2.54
N SER A 345 42.01 -20.86 1.41
CA SER A 345 43.04 -21.91 1.35
C SER A 345 44.37 -21.18 1.48
N ALA A 346 45.09 -21.50 2.53
CA ALA A 346 46.42 -20.98 2.79
C ALA A 346 47.30 -21.14 1.51
N LEU A 347 47.77 -20.02 1.01
CA LEU A 347 48.85 -19.98 0.01
C LEU A 347 50.12 -20.44 0.76
N TYR A 348 50.54 -21.66 0.56
CA TYR A 348 51.88 -22.08 0.89
C TYR A 348 52.82 -21.47 -0.14
N LEU A 349 53.57 -20.45 0.26
CA LEU A 349 54.75 -20.02 -0.43
C LEU A 349 55.83 -21.09 -0.17
N ASN A 350 56.12 -21.91 -1.16
CA ASN A 350 57.36 -22.70 -1.17
C ASN A 350 58.52 -21.73 -1.50
N CYS A 351 59.41 -21.56 -0.53
CA CYS A 351 60.76 -21.06 -0.75
C CYS A 351 61.64 -22.16 -1.33
#